data_4adedd143e59bc848f216bac5918f1a6
#
_entry.id   4adedd143e59bc848f216bac5918f1a6
#
_cell.length_a   1.000
_cell.length_b   1.000
_cell.length_c   1.000
_cell.angle_alpha   90.00
_cell.angle_beta   90.00
_cell.angle_gamma   90.00
#
_symmetry.space_group_name_H-M   'P 1'
#
loop_
_entity.id
_entity.type
_entity.pdbx_description
1 polymer ?
#
loop_
_entity_poly.entity_id
_entity_poly.type
_entity_poly.pdbx_seq_one_letter_code
_entity_poly.pdbx_strand_id
1 'polypeptide(L)'
;MLRIIDGDSFVLALDTGEELSVRLSTVQAPRTAQRAARAWPYASESKAGLSALIKGRDVQLYYAGERRDRYGRAIAQVYTVDSQGESDLWVQGEMIRLGLARVFSWKGELADMAALYALETEARRRSRGLWVDPFYAVRKPDPDPLAQYVDSLQIVEGIVTSTADVRGQIYLNFGADYKTDFTIAVAKKHAKQFAEIDPVSLAGARVRVRGWIELINGPMIWLDHPGRLEILS
;
A
#
# COMPACT_ATOMS: atom_id res chain seq x y z
N MET A 1 -7.15 -22.62 -14.89
CA MET A 1 -8.13 -22.44 -13.81
C MET A 1 -7.59 -21.41 -12.83
N LEU A 2 -8.37 -20.43 -12.43
CA LEU A 2 -7.96 -19.32 -11.57
C LEU A 2 -8.34 -19.62 -10.13
N ARG A 3 -7.39 -19.52 -9.20
CA ARG A 3 -7.65 -19.65 -7.76
C ARG A 3 -7.32 -18.34 -7.07
N ILE A 4 -8.32 -17.66 -6.51
CA ILE A 4 -8.12 -16.44 -5.75
C ILE A 4 -7.65 -16.78 -4.34
N ILE A 5 -6.52 -16.22 -3.92
CA ILE A 5 -5.95 -16.42 -2.57
C ILE A 5 -6.58 -15.40 -1.62
N ASP A 6 -6.44 -14.12 -1.93
CA ASP A 6 -7.01 -12.98 -1.20
C ASP A 6 -7.34 -11.84 -2.19
N GLY A 7 -7.55 -10.62 -1.71
CA GLY A 7 -7.95 -9.49 -2.56
C GLY A 7 -6.82 -8.87 -3.40
N ASP A 8 -5.57 -9.31 -3.25
CA ASP A 8 -4.44 -8.84 -4.07
C ASP A 8 -3.56 -9.99 -4.59
N SER A 9 -3.99 -11.26 -4.44
CA SER A 9 -3.19 -12.41 -4.83
C SER A 9 -4.04 -13.55 -5.41
N PHE A 10 -3.57 -14.17 -6.47
CA PHE A 10 -4.25 -15.26 -7.16
C PHE A 10 -3.25 -16.21 -7.85
N VAL A 11 -3.74 -17.35 -8.35
CA VAL A 11 -2.94 -18.33 -9.09
C VAL A 11 -3.53 -18.48 -10.49
N LEU A 12 -2.69 -18.35 -11.51
CA LEU A 12 -3.00 -18.63 -12.91
C LEU A 12 -2.59 -20.06 -13.27
N ALA A 13 -3.32 -20.65 -14.24
CA ALA A 13 -2.76 -21.70 -15.07
C ALA A 13 -2.15 -21.05 -16.34
N LEU A 14 -0.92 -21.36 -16.64
CA LEU A 14 -0.26 -20.96 -17.89
C LEU A 14 -0.63 -21.94 -19.00
N ASP A 15 -0.44 -21.55 -20.27
CA ASP A 15 -0.66 -22.41 -21.44
C ASP A 15 0.25 -23.67 -21.41
N THR A 16 1.38 -23.59 -20.70
CA THR A 16 2.28 -24.72 -20.46
C THR A 16 1.72 -25.77 -19.50
N GLY A 17 0.61 -25.48 -18.80
CA GLY A 17 0.06 -26.30 -17.73
C GLY A 17 0.66 -26.02 -16.34
N GLU A 18 1.65 -25.12 -16.26
CA GLU A 18 2.24 -24.71 -14.98
C GLU A 18 1.35 -23.69 -14.25
N GLU A 19 1.41 -23.67 -12.92
CA GLU A 19 0.76 -22.65 -12.10
C GLU A 19 1.72 -21.49 -11.81
N LEU A 20 1.22 -20.27 -11.96
CA LEU A 20 1.90 -19.04 -11.59
C LEU A 20 1.14 -18.32 -10.49
N SER A 21 1.76 -18.18 -9.32
CA SER A 21 1.24 -17.32 -8.26
C SER A 21 1.53 -15.85 -8.60
N VAL A 22 0.49 -15.02 -8.59
CA VAL A 22 0.57 -13.58 -8.90
C VAL A 22 0.14 -12.76 -7.69
N ARG A 23 0.87 -11.68 -7.43
CA ARG A 23 0.49 -10.61 -6.53
C ARG A 23 0.31 -9.32 -7.33
N LEU A 24 -0.80 -8.64 -7.11
CA LEU A 24 -1.03 -7.31 -7.67
C LEU A 24 0.04 -6.34 -7.12
N SER A 25 0.79 -5.69 -8.01
CA SER A 25 1.74 -4.64 -7.63
C SER A 25 1.01 -3.37 -7.18
N THR A 26 1.67 -2.53 -6.40
CA THR A 26 1.22 -1.19 -5.97
C THR A 26 -0.10 -1.11 -5.19
N VAL A 27 -0.67 -2.24 -4.80
CA VAL A 27 -1.87 -2.29 -3.96
C VAL A 27 -1.73 -3.27 -2.79
N GLN A 28 -2.48 -3.03 -1.73
CA GLN A 28 -2.63 -3.93 -0.59
C GLN A 28 -4.11 -4.09 -0.27
N ALA A 29 -4.61 -5.30 -0.43
CA ALA A 29 -5.93 -5.68 0.01
C ALA A 29 -6.00 -5.93 1.53
N PRO A 30 -7.18 -5.88 2.13
CA PRO A 30 -7.40 -6.36 3.48
C PRO A 30 -6.91 -7.80 3.67
N ARG A 31 -6.12 -8.05 4.71
CA ARG A 31 -5.56 -9.37 4.99
C ARG A 31 -6.66 -10.37 5.39
N THR A 32 -6.65 -11.53 4.78
CA THR A 32 -7.42 -12.68 5.25
C THR A 32 -6.83 -13.23 6.54
N ALA A 33 -7.62 -14.00 7.31
CA ALA A 33 -7.14 -14.64 8.52
C ALA A 33 -5.96 -15.58 8.23
N GLN A 34 -4.88 -15.44 8.98
CA GLN A 34 -3.70 -16.30 8.87
C GLN A 34 -3.24 -16.71 10.26
N ARG A 35 -3.12 -18.03 10.50
CA ARG A 35 -2.71 -18.58 11.80
C ARG A 35 -3.57 -18.00 12.95
N ALA A 36 -2.95 -17.32 13.91
CA ALA A 36 -3.62 -16.70 15.05
C ALA A 36 -4.13 -15.25 14.77
N ALA A 37 -3.79 -14.66 13.61
CA ALA A 37 -4.22 -13.30 13.26
C ALA A 37 -5.62 -13.31 12.66
N ARG A 38 -6.50 -12.42 13.17
CA ARG A 38 -7.84 -12.23 12.60
C ARG A 38 -7.76 -11.57 11.22
N ALA A 39 -8.76 -11.86 10.38
CA ALA A 39 -8.94 -11.13 9.15
C ALA A 39 -9.19 -9.64 9.43
N TRP A 40 -8.69 -8.79 8.55
CA TRP A 40 -9.05 -7.38 8.57
C TRP A 40 -10.48 -7.20 8.04
N PRO A 41 -11.18 -6.15 8.45
CA PRO A 41 -12.48 -5.81 7.85
C PRO A 41 -12.39 -5.81 6.32
N TYR A 42 -13.46 -6.16 5.63
CA TYR A 42 -13.54 -6.22 4.16
C TYR A 42 -12.62 -7.24 3.45
N ALA A 43 -11.98 -8.17 4.15
CA ALA A 43 -11.11 -9.16 3.51
C ALA A 43 -11.90 -10.10 2.57
N SER A 44 -13.09 -10.51 2.96
CA SER A 44 -13.97 -11.36 2.15
C SER A 44 -14.49 -10.65 0.91
N GLU A 45 -14.92 -9.40 1.07
CA GLU A 45 -15.44 -8.54 0.01
C GLU A 45 -14.35 -8.21 -1.02
N SER A 46 -13.14 -7.92 -0.54
CA SER A 46 -11.99 -7.68 -1.39
C SER A 46 -11.64 -8.92 -2.23
N LYS A 47 -11.59 -10.11 -1.60
CA LYS A 47 -11.37 -11.38 -2.30
C LYS A 47 -12.47 -11.67 -3.33
N ALA A 48 -13.73 -11.44 -2.96
CA ALA A 48 -14.86 -11.62 -3.86
C ALA A 48 -14.82 -10.64 -5.04
N GLY A 49 -14.44 -9.38 -4.78
CA GLY A 49 -14.27 -8.36 -5.80
C GLY A 49 -13.18 -8.71 -6.81
N LEU A 50 -11.99 -9.12 -6.36
CA LEU A 50 -10.95 -9.59 -7.26
C LEU A 50 -11.43 -10.79 -8.09
N SER A 51 -12.13 -11.74 -7.45
CA SER A 51 -12.72 -12.88 -8.17
C SER A 51 -13.70 -12.44 -9.26
N ALA A 52 -14.56 -11.48 -8.98
CA ALA A 52 -15.53 -10.98 -9.95
C ALA A 52 -14.86 -10.28 -11.16
N LEU A 53 -13.72 -9.62 -10.93
CA LEU A 53 -12.99 -8.93 -11.99
C LEU A 53 -12.28 -9.89 -12.95
N ILE A 54 -11.68 -10.99 -12.43
CA ILE A 54 -10.74 -11.79 -13.24
C ILE A 54 -11.15 -13.25 -13.45
N LYS A 55 -12.15 -13.79 -12.70
CA LYS A 55 -12.55 -15.19 -12.85
C LYS A 55 -13.16 -15.45 -14.22
N GLY A 56 -12.60 -16.45 -14.93
CA GLY A 56 -13.05 -16.83 -16.26
C GLY A 56 -12.60 -15.88 -17.37
N ARG A 57 -11.69 -14.98 -17.08
CA ARG A 57 -11.05 -14.10 -18.07
C ARG A 57 -9.58 -14.44 -18.24
N ASP A 58 -9.04 -14.17 -19.39
CA ASP A 58 -7.61 -14.12 -19.63
C ASP A 58 -7.05 -12.82 -19.06
N VAL A 59 -5.79 -12.84 -18.63
CA VAL A 59 -5.11 -11.68 -18.08
C VAL A 59 -3.72 -11.52 -18.67
N GLN A 60 -3.31 -10.27 -18.86
CA GLN A 60 -1.96 -9.88 -19.20
C GLN A 60 -1.25 -9.33 -17.97
N LEU A 61 0.04 -9.68 -17.81
CA LEU A 61 0.91 -9.25 -16.72
C LEU A 61 1.96 -8.29 -17.24
N TYR A 62 1.99 -7.07 -16.69
CA TYR A 62 3.01 -6.06 -17.00
C TYR A 62 3.93 -5.87 -15.80
N TYR A 63 5.23 -6.03 -16.02
CA TYR A 63 6.26 -5.94 -15.00
C TYR A 63 6.96 -4.59 -15.08
N ALA A 64 6.77 -3.74 -14.08
CA ALA A 64 7.37 -2.40 -14.03
C ALA A 64 8.59 -2.31 -13.10
N GLY A 65 8.92 -3.38 -12.39
CA GLY A 65 9.99 -3.43 -11.40
C GLY A 65 10.50 -4.85 -11.17
N GLU A 66 10.67 -5.23 -9.92
CA GLU A 66 11.03 -6.60 -9.55
C GLU A 66 9.92 -7.56 -9.99
N ARG A 67 10.32 -8.61 -10.73
CA ARG A 67 9.36 -9.55 -11.30
C ARG A 67 8.80 -10.55 -10.28
N ARG A 68 9.50 -10.77 -9.18
CA ARG A 68 9.10 -11.75 -8.16
C ARG A 68 9.38 -11.22 -6.76
N ASP A 69 8.51 -11.55 -5.84
CA ASP A 69 8.74 -11.29 -4.42
C ASP A 69 9.59 -12.41 -3.76
N ARG A 70 9.89 -12.24 -2.49
CA ARG A 70 10.67 -13.22 -1.70
C ARG A 70 10.01 -14.60 -1.58
N TYR A 71 8.73 -14.72 -1.95
CA TYR A 71 7.98 -15.98 -1.94
C TYR A 71 7.86 -16.59 -3.35
N GLY A 72 8.52 -16.00 -4.35
CA GLY A 72 8.49 -16.45 -5.73
C GLY A 72 7.24 -16.05 -6.52
N ARG A 73 6.30 -15.28 -5.93
CA ARG A 73 5.10 -14.81 -6.63
C ARG A 73 5.49 -13.74 -7.65
N ALA A 74 4.90 -13.81 -8.84
CA ALA A 74 5.02 -12.73 -9.81
C ALA A 74 4.40 -11.44 -9.26
N ILE A 75 5.09 -10.31 -9.37
CA ILE A 75 4.59 -8.99 -8.99
C ILE A 75 4.32 -8.24 -10.29
N ALA A 76 3.06 -7.93 -10.58
CA ALA A 76 2.70 -7.33 -11.85
C ALA A 76 1.51 -6.38 -11.74
N GLN A 77 1.45 -5.42 -12.66
CA GLN A 77 0.20 -4.80 -13.07
C GLN A 77 -0.59 -5.81 -13.88
N VAL A 78 -1.87 -5.92 -13.63
CA VAL A 78 -2.74 -6.95 -14.23
C VAL A 78 -3.86 -6.28 -15.01
N TYR A 79 -4.02 -6.69 -16.25
CA TYR A 79 -5.13 -6.28 -17.11
C TYR A 79 -5.91 -7.51 -17.53
N THR A 80 -7.24 -7.42 -17.55
CA THR A 80 -8.04 -8.43 -18.23
C THR A 80 -7.92 -8.24 -19.74
N VAL A 81 -8.19 -9.30 -20.46
CA VAL A 81 -8.12 -9.31 -21.92
C VAL A 81 -9.53 -9.52 -22.47
N ASP A 82 -9.89 -8.77 -23.49
CA ASP A 82 -11.15 -8.91 -24.20
C ASP A 82 -11.14 -10.08 -25.22
N SER A 83 -12.23 -10.26 -25.94
CA SER A 83 -12.36 -11.31 -26.95
C SER A 83 -11.47 -11.12 -28.20
N GLN A 84 -10.84 -9.96 -28.34
CA GLN A 84 -9.92 -9.63 -29.44
C GLN A 84 -8.46 -9.76 -29.02
N GLY A 85 -8.21 -10.07 -27.74
CA GLY A 85 -6.85 -10.19 -27.19
C GLY A 85 -6.27 -8.86 -26.70
N GLU A 86 -7.06 -7.80 -26.65
CA GLU A 86 -6.61 -6.48 -26.22
C GLU A 86 -6.85 -6.27 -24.70
N SER A 87 -6.00 -5.47 -24.07
CA SER A 87 -6.16 -5.10 -22.66
C SER A 87 -7.44 -4.30 -22.46
N ASP A 88 -8.33 -4.78 -21.58
CA ASP A 88 -9.67 -4.23 -21.36
C ASP A 88 -9.76 -3.48 -20.02
N LEU A 89 -9.49 -4.14 -18.89
CA LEU A 89 -9.67 -3.59 -17.57
C LEU A 89 -8.39 -3.63 -16.74
N TRP A 90 -7.96 -2.49 -16.20
CA TRP A 90 -6.88 -2.43 -15.23
C TRP A 90 -7.34 -2.87 -13.84
N VAL A 91 -6.93 -4.06 -13.42
CA VAL A 91 -7.43 -4.72 -12.20
C VAL A 91 -7.09 -3.92 -10.94
N GLN A 92 -5.85 -3.42 -10.81
CA GLN A 92 -5.47 -2.60 -9.65
C GLN A 92 -6.30 -1.31 -9.54
N GLY A 93 -6.43 -0.61 -10.66
CA GLY A 93 -7.23 0.61 -10.72
C GLY A 93 -8.68 0.36 -10.29
N GLU A 94 -9.27 -0.74 -10.74
CA GLU A 94 -10.64 -1.11 -10.42
C GLU A 94 -10.80 -1.51 -8.93
N MET A 95 -9.86 -2.30 -8.39
CA MET A 95 -9.85 -2.64 -6.96
C MET A 95 -9.78 -1.40 -6.06
N ILE A 96 -8.95 -0.40 -6.44
CA ILE A 96 -8.87 0.88 -5.72
C ILE A 96 -10.16 1.70 -5.90
N ARG A 97 -10.68 1.81 -7.13
CA ARG A 97 -11.89 2.57 -7.45
C ARG A 97 -13.13 2.07 -6.69
N LEU A 98 -13.22 0.77 -6.49
CA LEU A 98 -14.29 0.10 -5.72
C LEU A 98 -14.07 0.18 -4.20
N GLY A 99 -12.91 0.64 -3.73
CA GLY A 99 -12.55 0.63 -2.32
C GLY A 99 -12.34 -0.78 -1.78
N LEU A 100 -11.78 -1.68 -2.58
CA LEU A 100 -11.49 -3.08 -2.19
C LEU A 100 -10.02 -3.31 -1.86
N ALA A 101 -9.16 -2.33 -2.17
CA ALA A 101 -7.75 -2.31 -1.79
C ALA A 101 -7.31 -0.87 -1.49
N ARG A 102 -6.14 -0.72 -0.88
CA ARG A 102 -5.45 0.57 -0.67
C ARG A 102 -4.19 0.62 -1.50
N VAL A 103 -3.80 1.80 -1.92
CA VAL A 103 -2.51 2.01 -2.58
C VAL A 103 -1.39 1.69 -1.59
N PHE A 104 -0.47 0.82 -1.99
CA PHE A 104 0.73 0.49 -1.22
C PHE A 104 1.80 -0.03 -2.16
N SER A 105 2.89 0.71 -2.29
CA SER A 105 4.03 0.31 -3.12
C SER A 105 5.13 -0.33 -2.30
N TRP A 106 5.87 -1.21 -2.95
CA TRP A 106 7.14 -1.75 -2.48
C TRP A 106 8.28 -1.06 -3.24
N LYS A 107 9.46 -1.13 -2.70
CA LYS A 107 10.65 -0.60 -3.38
C LYS A 107 10.76 -1.20 -4.79
N GLY A 108 10.86 -0.34 -5.80
CA GLY A 108 10.93 -0.75 -7.21
C GLY A 108 9.58 -0.96 -7.90
N GLU A 109 8.46 -0.83 -7.19
CA GLU A 109 7.10 -0.96 -7.73
C GLU A 109 6.39 0.40 -7.66
N LEU A 110 6.72 1.31 -8.57
CA LEU A 110 6.20 2.69 -8.55
C LEU A 110 5.34 3.02 -9.77
N ALA A 111 4.97 2.02 -10.57
CA ALA A 111 4.13 2.25 -11.76
C ALA A 111 2.75 2.78 -11.37
N ASP A 112 2.28 3.76 -12.13
CA ASP A 112 0.92 4.30 -12.07
C ASP A 112 0.49 4.86 -10.69
N MET A 113 1.44 5.18 -9.81
CA MET A 113 1.15 5.64 -8.45
C MET A 113 0.23 6.87 -8.43
N ALA A 114 0.45 7.86 -9.31
CA ALA A 114 -0.37 9.07 -9.37
C ALA A 114 -1.83 8.74 -9.72
N ALA A 115 -2.05 7.86 -10.68
CA ALA A 115 -3.39 7.40 -11.06
C ALA A 115 -4.07 6.62 -9.92
N LEU A 116 -3.35 5.72 -9.25
CA LEU A 116 -3.86 4.98 -8.10
C LEU A 116 -4.22 5.89 -6.93
N TYR A 117 -3.40 6.91 -6.62
CA TYR A 117 -3.71 7.90 -5.59
C TYR A 117 -4.96 8.73 -5.90
N ALA A 118 -5.15 9.11 -7.18
CA ALA A 118 -6.35 9.81 -7.61
C ALA A 118 -7.61 8.95 -7.43
N LEU A 119 -7.55 7.68 -7.86
CA LEU A 119 -8.65 6.71 -7.68
C LEU A 119 -8.95 6.44 -6.19
N GLU A 120 -7.91 6.28 -5.36
CA GLU A 120 -8.08 6.08 -3.92
C GLU A 120 -8.71 7.31 -3.26
N THR A 121 -8.28 8.50 -3.63
CA THR A 121 -8.84 9.76 -3.10
C THR A 121 -10.33 9.86 -3.41
N GLU A 122 -10.73 9.52 -4.64
CA GLU A 122 -12.13 9.51 -5.04
C GLU A 122 -12.94 8.40 -4.32
N ALA A 123 -12.40 7.19 -4.20
CA ALA A 123 -13.04 6.10 -3.46
C ALA A 123 -13.26 6.47 -1.99
N ARG A 124 -12.27 7.09 -1.36
CA ARG A 124 -12.31 7.59 0.01
C ARG A 124 -13.34 8.70 0.18
N ARG A 125 -13.33 9.71 -0.72
CA ARG A 125 -14.30 10.82 -0.69
C ARG A 125 -15.75 10.34 -0.79
N ARG A 126 -15.99 9.25 -1.51
CA ARG A 126 -17.30 8.62 -1.69
C ARG A 126 -17.59 7.51 -0.69
N SER A 127 -16.72 7.28 0.30
CA SER A 127 -16.85 6.21 1.29
C SER A 127 -17.14 4.84 0.64
N ARG A 128 -16.42 4.50 -0.43
CA ARG A 128 -16.60 3.22 -1.12
C ARG A 128 -15.91 2.08 -0.41
N GLY A 129 -16.57 0.93 -0.38
CA GLY A 129 -16.00 -0.31 0.13
C GLY A 129 -15.41 -0.16 1.53
N LEU A 130 -14.14 -0.50 1.70
CA LEU A 130 -13.42 -0.46 2.98
C LEU A 130 -13.37 0.94 3.64
N TRP A 131 -13.59 2.02 2.86
CA TRP A 131 -13.52 3.39 3.38
C TRP A 131 -14.69 3.80 4.28
N VAL A 132 -15.72 2.98 4.42
CA VAL A 132 -16.77 3.18 5.43
C VAL A 132 -16.36 2.69 6.82
N ASP A 133 -15.37 1.80 6.89
CA ASP A 133 -14.94 1.19 8.15
C ASP A 133 -13.86 2.05 8.83
N PRO A 134 -14.03 2.40 10.11
CA PRO A 134 -13.07 3.22 10.86
C PRO A 134 -11.65 2.64 10.91
N PHE A 135 -11.47 1.33 10.70
CA PHE A 135 -10.16 0.70 10.62
C PHE A 135 -9.30 1.29 9.49
N TYR A 136 -9.92 1.77 8.41
CA TYR A 136 -9.26 2.31 7.22
C TYR A 136 -9.22 3.84 7.17
N ALA A 137 -9.72 4.52 8.16
CA ALA A 137 -9.69 5.97 8.21
C ALA A 137 -8.26 6.52 8.09
N VAL A 138 -8.11 7.67 7.44
CA VAL A 138 -6.86 8.44 7.52
C VAL A 138 -6.75 9.00 8.94
N ARG A 139 -5.64 8.71 9.60
CA ARG A 139 -5.43 9.00 11.03
C ARG A 139 -4.64 10.28 11.22
N LYS A 140 -4.89 10.94 12.34
CA LYS A 140 -4.00 11.97 12.85
C LYS A 140 -2.74 11.31 13.46
N PRO A 141 -1.63 12.04 13.56
CA PRO A 141 -0.39 11.54 14.15
C PRO A 141 -0.42 11.51 15.70
N ASP A 142 -1.58 11.16 16.28
CA ASP A 142 -1.78 11.10 17.72
C ASP A 142 -1.27 9.74 18.24
N PRO A 143 -0.26 9.70 19.15
CA PRO A 143 0.44 8.46 19.48
C PRO A 143 -0.47 7.41 20.14
N ASP A 144 -1.30 7.78 21.12
CA ASP A 144 -2.14 6.84 21.86
C ASP A 144 -3.16 6.10 20.97
N PRO A 145 -3.94 6.79 20.10
CA PRO A 145 -4.78 6.12 19.13
C PRO A 145 -4.00 5.26 18.12
N LEU A 146 -2.82 5.70 17.65
CA LEU A 146 -2.02 4.96 16.68
C LEU A 146 -1.43 3.68 17.26
N ALA A 147 -1.06 3.66 18.54
CA ALA A 147 -0.53 2.48 19.22
C ALA A 147 -1.49 1.27 19.18
N GLN A 148 -2.80 1.50 19.00
CA GLN A 148 -3.80 0.44 18.87
C GLN A 148 -3.76 -0.27 17.52
N TYR A 149 -3.01 0.27 16.54
CA TYR A 149 -2.90 -0.23 15.16
C TYR A 149 -1.53 -0.81 14.83
N VAL A 150 -0.75 -1.18 15.85
CA VAL A 150 0.53 -1.90 15.66
C VAL A 150 0.30 -3.15 14.81
N ASP A 151 1.28 -3.50 13.98
CA ASP A 151 1.23 -4.60 13.01
C ASP A 151 0.12 -4.49 11.95
N SER A 152 -0.42 -3.28 11.74
CA SER A 152 -1.36 -3.01 10.65
C SER A 152 -0.87 -1.90 9.72
N LEU A 153 -1.27 -1.98 8.44
CA LEU A 153 -1.04 -0.92 7.48
C LEU A 153 -1.99 0.24 7.74
N GLN A 154 -1.45 1.42 8.01
CA GLN A 154 -2.24 2.63 8.27
C GLN A 154 -1.83 3.78 7.34
N ILE A 155 -2.73 4.75 7.19
CA ILE A 155 -2.48 6.02 6.53
C ILE A 155 -2.54 7.09 7.61
N VAL A 156 -1.45 7.84 7.79
CA VAL A 156 -1.35 8.91 8.78
C VAL A 156 -1.10 10.23 8.07
N GLU A 157 -1.82 11.27 8.45
CA GLU A 157 -1.70 12.61 7.87
C GLU A 157 -1.51 13.63 8.98
N GLY A 158 -0.52 14.51 8.82
CA GLY A 158 -0.25 15.58 9.77
C GLY A 158 0.81 16.55 9.29
N ILE A 159 1.12 17.53 10.14
CA ILE A 159 2.19 18.50 9.91
C ILE A 159 3.45 17.99 10.62
N VAL A 160 4.55 17.93 9.89
CA VAL A 160 5.86 17.58 10.45
C VAL A 160 6.31 18.70 11.40
N THR A 161 6.46 18.39 12.66
CA THR A 161 6.88 19.38 13.69
C THR A 161 8.37 19.66 13.60
N SER A 162 9.17 18.61 13.43
CA SER A 162 10.63 18.72 13.32
C SER A 162 11.22 17.57 12.52
N THR A 163 12.42 17.77 12.01
CA THR A 163 13.18 16.74 11.29
C THR A 163 14.56 16.59 11.90
N ALA A 164 15.15 15.42 11.79
CA ALA A 164 16.52 15.14 12.23
C ALA A 164 17.22 14.15 11.29
N ASP A 165 18.50 14.41 11.02
CA ASP A 165 19.40 13.42 10.45
C ASP A 165 20.36 12.97 11.57
N VAL A 166 20.25 11.71 11.96
CA VAL A 166 21.13 11.12 12.98
C VAL A 166 21.99 10.05 12.31
N ARG A 167 23.21 10.41 11.96
CA ARG A 167 24.20 9.52 11.32
C ARG A 167 23.71 8.93 9.98
N GLY A 168 22.92 9.69 9.24
CA GLY A 168 22.34 9.31 7.96
C GLY A 168 20.99 8.59 8.05
N GLN A 169 20.45 8.42 9.24
CA GLN A 169 19.06 7.99 9.46
C GLN A 169 18.18 9.21 9.66
N ILE A 170 17.13 9.34 8.88
CA ILE A 170 16.29 10.53 8.87
C ILE A 170 15.02 10.25 9.66
N TYR A 171 14.59 11.24 10.44
CA TYR A 171 13.36 11.21 11.22
C TYR A 171 12.53 12.45 10.95
N LEU A 172 11.21 12.25 10.78
CA LEU A 172 10.21 13.31 10.73
C LEU A 172 9.30 13.10 11.95
N ASN A 173 9.33 14.02 12.90
CA ASN A 173 8.59 13.93 14.16
C ASN A 173 7.31 14.78 14.06
N PHE A 174 6.25 14.32 14.72
CA PHE A 174 4.93 14.95 14.69
C PHE A 174 4.48 15.52 16.05
N GLY A 175 5.32 15.49 17.03
CA GLY A 175 5.08 16.05 18.36
C GLY A 175 6.30 16.76 18.93
N ALA A 176 6.22 17.13 20.19
CA ALA A 176 7.29 17.83 20.92
C ALA A 176 8.32 16.87 21.54
N ASP A 177 7.94 15.63 21.80
CA ASP A 177 8.80 14.61 22.41
C ASP A 177 8.94 13.40 21.48
N TYR A 178 10.03 13.37 20.72
CA TYR A 178 10.37 12.29 19.79
C TYR A 178 10.44 10.88 20.43
N LYS A 179 10.41 10.78 21.76
CA LYS A 179 10.40 9.49 22.49
C LYS A 179 9.01 8.87 22.58
N THR A 180 7.97 9.67 22.38
CA THR A 180 6.59 9.23 22.57
C THR A 180 5.68 9.57 21.41
N ASP A 181 6.05 10.55 20.56
CA ASP A 181 5.23 10.99 19.44
C ASP A 181 5.22 10.00 18.28
N PHE A 182 4.35 10.27 17.29
CA PHE A 182 4.40 9.57 16.02
C PHE A 182 5.61 10.03 15.21
N THR A 183 6.35 9.09 14.61
CA THR A 183 7.54 9.39 13.81
C THR A 183 7.51 8.63 12.47
N ILE A 184 7.90 9.31 11.39
CA ILE A 184 8.29 8.66 10.14
C ILE A 184 9.81 8.54 10.14
N ALA A 185 10.33 7.34 9.85
CA ALA A 185 11.75 7.09 9.81
C ALA A 185 12.22 6.55 8.45
N VAL A 186 13.39 7.02 7.99
CA VAL A 186 14.08 6.51 6.80
C VAL A 186 15.44 5.98 7.22
N ALA A 187 15.66 4.67 7.07
CA ALA A 187 16.94 4.07 7.42
C ALA A 187 18.04 4.57 6.48
N LYS A 188 19.28 4.72 7.00
CA LYS A 188 20.46 5.20 6.26
C LYS A 188 20.63 4.54 4.89
N LYS A 189 20.44 3.23 4.80
CA LYS A 189 20.56 2.45 3.55
C LYS A 189 19.55 2.87 2.47
N HIS A 190 18.48 3.57 2.85
CA HIS A 190 17.41 4.02 1.97
C HIS A 190 17.44 5.53 1.73
N ALA A 191 18.18 6.32 2.49
CA ALA A 191 18.20 7.77 2.44
C ALA A 191 18.43 8.35 1.03
N LYS A 192 19.30 7.73 0.24
CA LYS A 192 19.59 8.17 -1.14
C LYS A 192 18.36 8.13 -2.07
N GLN A 193 17.37 7.30 -1.78
CA GLN A 193 16.15 7.20 -2.60
C GLN A 193 15.21 8.38 -2.38
N PHE A 194 15.42 9.14 -1.33
CA PHE A 194 14.63 10.32 -0.95
C PHE A 194 15.30 11.64 -1.36
N ALA A 195 16.39 11.62 -2.13
CA ALA A 195 17.15 12.83 -2.48
C ALA A 195 16.30 13.91 -3.17
N GLU A 196 15.32 13.52 -4.00
CA GLU A 196 14.44 14.48 -4.68
C GLU A 196 13.41 15.12 -3.75
N ILE A 197 13.00 14.44 -2.69
CA ILE A 197 12.03 14.94 -1.70
C ILE A 197 12.71 15.76 -0.61
N ASP A 198 13.99 15.43 -0.31
CA ASP A 198 14.76 15.95 0.82
C ASP A 198 13.94 15.97 2.14
N PRO A 199 13.77 14.80 2.79
CA PRO A 199 12.90 14.72 3.96
C PRO A 199 13.30 15.64 5.12
N VAL A 200 14.56 16.04 5.19
CA VAL A 200 15.03 16.97 6.25
C VAL A 200 14.46 18.37 6.07
N SER A 201 14.12 18.77 4.85
CA SER A 201 13.49 20.07 4.54
C SER A 201 11.98 20.11 4.86
N LEU A 202 11.34 18.99 5.22
CA LEU A 202 9.90 18.91 5.37
C LEU A 202 9.35 19.42 6.73
N ALA A 203 10.16 20.00 7.60
CA ALA A 203 9.64 20.64 8.82
C ALA A 203 8.61 21.74 8.45
N GLY A 204 7.43 21.68 9.08
CA GLY A 204 6.29 22.55 8.77
C GLY A 204 5.41 22.08 7.60
N ALA A 205 5.84 21.10 6.81
CA ALA A 205 5.05 20.57 5.71
C ALA A 205 3.93 19.66 6.20
N ARG A 206 2.78 19.70 5.52
CA ARG A 206 1.71 18.72 5.70
C ARG A 206 1.99 17.53 4.82
N VAL A 207 2.05 16.34 5.42
CA VAL A 207 2.34 15.10 4.70
C VAL A 207 1.31 14.03 5.01
N ARG A 208 1.16 13.09 4.07
CA ARG A 208 0.42 11.84 4.27
C ARG A 208 1.38 10.69 4.02
N VAL A 209 1.48 9.80 4.98
CA VAL A 209 2.33 8.61 4.90
C VAL A 209 1.48 7.35 5.01
N ARG A 210 1.92 6.30 4.36
CA ARG A 210 1.32 4.98 4.49
C ARG A 210 2.37 3.93 4.82
N GLY A 211 2.09 3.11 5.81
CA GLY A 211 3.02 2.10 6.25
C GLY A 211 2.49 1.27 7.41
N TRP A 212 3.28 0.28 7.77
CA TRP A 212 3.03 -0.55 8.94
C TRP A 212 3.39 0.23 10.19
N ILE A 213 2.47 0.25 11.16
CA ILE A 213 2.76 0.86 12.45
C ILE A 213 3.61 -0.11 13.27
N GLU A 214 4.77 0.36 13.68
CA GLU A 214 5.64 -0.29 14.67
C GLU A 214 5.65 0.55 15.94
N LEU A 215 6.01 -0.05 17.07
CA LEU A 215 6.12 0.68 18.34
C LEU A 215 7.60 0.74 18.73
N ILE A 216 8.23 1.88 18.44
CA ILE A 216 9.64 2.17 18.75
C ILE A 216 9.71 3.60 19.25
N ASN A 217 9.83 3.83 20.56
CA ASN A 217 9.74 5.16 21.15
C ASN A 217 8.47 5.92 20.70
N GLY A 218 7.31 5.27 20.76
CA GLY A 218 6.07 5.75 20.16
C GLY A 218 5.74 5.03 18.84
N PRO A 219 4.57 5.31 18.25
CA PRO A 219 4.20 4.73 16.96
C PRO A 219 5.11 5.25 15.86
N MET A 220 5.57 4.36 14.98
CA MET A 220 6.52 4.68 13.91
C MET A 220 6.16 4.00 12.61
N ILE A 221 6.41 4.68 11.50
CA ILE A 221 6.36 4.12 10.14
C ILE A 221 7.75 4.22 9.52
N TRP A 222 8.30 3.07 9.10
CA TRP A 222 9.53 3.02 8.32
C TRP A 222 9.27 3.14 6.82
N LEU A 223 10.01 4.03 6.16
CA LEU A 223 10.01 4.17 4.72
C LEU A 223 11.32 3.66 4.12
N ASP A 224 11.21 2.90 3.04
CA ASP A 224 12.33 2.40 2.25
C ASP A 224 12.39 3.03 0.85
N HIS A 225 11.35 3.78 0.44
CA HIS A 225 11.27 4.55 -0.80
C HIS A 225 10.22 5.66 -0.69
N PRO A 226 10.29 6.72 -1.52
CA PRO A 226 9.42 7.90 -1.40
C PRO A 226 7.97 7.66 -1.81
N GLY A 227 7.67 6.62 -2.60
CA GLY A 227 6.32 6.39 -3.13
C GLY A 227 5.21 6.17 -2.09
N ARG A 228 5.54 6.11 -0.79
CA ARG A 228 4.58 6.01 0.32
C ARG A 228 4.44 7.30 1.12
N LEU A 229 5.07 8.38 0.66
CA LEU A 229 5.02 9.71 1.28
C LEU A 229 4.44 10.71 0.28
N GLU A 230 3.30 11.29 0.60
CA GLU A 230 2.67 12.36 -0.17
C GLU A 230 2.91 13.69 0.56
N ILE A 231 3.44 14.70 -0.14
CA ILE A 231 3.51 16.08 0.36
C ILE A 231 2.23 16.76 -0.09
N LEU A 232 1.48 17.29 0.86
CA LEU A 232 0.17 17.88 0.63
C LEU A 232 0.30 19.41 0.59
N SER A 233 -0.32 20.02 -0.42
CA SER A 233 -0.43 21.50 -0.53
C SER A 233 -1.49 22.06 0.42
#